data_d2cefea721ef7ba267d16d89ccf8a64b
#
_entry.id   d2cefea721ef7ba267d16d89ccf8a64b
#
_cell.length_a   1.000
_cell.length_b   1.000
_cell.length_c   1.000
_cell.angle_alpha   90.00
_cell.angle_beta   90.00
_cell.angle_gamma   90.00
#
_symmetry.space_group_name_H-M   'P 1'
#
loop_
_entity.id
_entity.type
_entity.pdbx_description
1 polymer ?
#
loop_
_entity_poly.entity_id
_entity_poly.type
_entity_poly.pdbx_seq_one_letter_code
_entity_poly.pdbx_strand_id
1 'polypeptide(L)'
;MDKRTEIGLYLKEHHTGSSKSIHSRELQRLFQIDGRNLRRKINRLRQEGVPICSDNTSYFYAETQKEVNDTVFRLNELSTKICRAKDGLISYGNGQTIVLEITIRVKEVGMNAE
;
A
#
# COMPACT_ATOMS: atom_id res chain seq x y z
N MET A 1 -18.60 -1.88 -14.21
CA MET A 1 -17.28 -1.42 -13.77
C MET A 1 -17.01 -1.97 -12.38
N ASP A 2 -15.83 -2.49 -12.12
CA ASP A 2 -15.55 -3.02 -10.79
C ASP A 2 -15.23 -1.91 -9.79
N LYS A 3 -15.24 -2.24 -8.50
CA LYS A 3 -15.01 -1.26 -7.45
C LYS A 3 -13.64 -0.62 -7.53
N ARG A 4 -12.62 -1.39 -7.91
CA ARG A 4 -11.26 -0.86 -8.05
C ARG A 4 -11.23 0.29 -9.05
N THR A 5 -11.80 0.08 -10.22
CA THR A 5 -11.83 1.11 -11.27
C THR A 5 -12.66 2.30 -10.81
N GLU A 6 -13.79 2.05 -10.17
CA GLU A 6 -14.64 3.11 -9.65
C GLU A 6 -13.92 3.96 -8.61
N ILE A 7 -13.18 3.35 -7.69
CA ILE A 7 -12.41 4.06 -6.68
C ILE A 7 -11.35 4.95 -7.34
N GLY A 8 -10.62 4.40 -8.32
CA GLY A 8 -9.61 5.17 -9.04
C GLY A 8 -10.17 6.39 -9.74
N LEU A 9 -11.28 6.22 -10.45
CA LEU A 9 -11.94 7.32 -11.13
C LEU A 9 -12.53 8.35 -10.16
N TYR A 10 -13.10 7.88 -9.06
CA TYR A 10 -13.67 8.76 -8.05
C TYR A 10 -12.58 9.66 -7.44
N LEU A 11 -11.45 9.08 -7.10
CA LEU A 11 -10.33 9.85 -6.54
C LEU A 11 -9.81 10.86 -7.56
N LYS A 12 -9.68 10.46 -8.81
CA LYS A 12 -9.22 11.35 -9.87
C LYS A 12 -10.17 12.54 -10.07
N GLU A 13 -11.47 12.29 -10.05
CA GLU A 13 -12.47 13.33 -10.31
C GLU A 13 -12.69 14.27 -9.14
N HIS A 14 -12.61 13.77 -7.91
CA HIS A 14 -13.04 14.52 -6.72
C HIS A 14 -11.94 14.80 -5.72
N HIS A 15 -10.84 14.08 -5.78
CA HIS A 15 -9.81 14.13 -4.74
C HIS A 15 -8.40 14.18 -5.35
N THR A 16 -8.20 15.08 -6.28
CA THR A 16 -6.89 15.32 -6.89
C THR A 16 -6.15 16.39 -6.09
N GLY A 17 -4.93 16.06 -5.65
CA GLY A 17 -4.12 16.94 -4.83
C GLY A 17 -4.29 16.67 -3.35
N SER A 18 -3.21 16.86 -2.59
CA SER A 18 -3.20 16.58 -1.15
C SER A 18 -4.21 17.41 -0.36
N SER A 19 -4.50 18.63 -0.83
CA SER A 19 -5.48 19.51 -0.17
C SER A 19 -6.91 18.99 -0.29
N LYS A 20 -7.15 18.05 -1.21
CA LYS A 20 -8.47 17.46 -1.43
C LYS A 20 -8.52 16.00 -1.04
N SER A 21 -7.60 15.54 -0.20
CA SER A 21 -7.57 14.15 0.22
C SER A 21 -8.86 13.73 0.94
N ILE A 22 -9.18 12.45 0.84
CA ILE A 22 -10.36 11.88 1.48
C ILE A 22 -9.92 10.83 2.50
N HIS A 23 -10.54 10.86 3.67
CA HIS A 23 -10.23 9.92 4.74
C HIS A 23 -10.59 8.48 4.33
N SER A 24 -9.76 7.55 4.71
CA SER A 24 -9.95 6.13 4.41
C SER A 24 -11.33 5.62 4.83
N ARG A 25 -11.80 6.02 6.00
CA ARG A 25 -13.14 5.62 6.49
C ARG A 25 -14.26 6.09 5.58
N GLU A 26 -14.12 7.29 5.03
CA GLU A 26 -15.12 7.83 4.13
C GLU A 26 -15.18 7.04 2.83
N LEU A 27 -14.02 6.66 2.27
CA LEU A 27 -13.98 5.79 1.10
C LEU A 27 -14.60 4.43 1.39
N GLN A 28 -14.31 3.86 2.56
CA GLN A 28 -14.90 2.59 2.96
C GLN A 28 -16.42 2.68 3.01
N ARG A 29 -16.94 3.77 3.56
CA ARG A 29 -18.38 3.99 3.65
C ARG A 29 -19.01 4.17 2.27
N LEU A 30 -18.40 5.00 1.42
CA LEU A 30 -18.92 5.29 0.08
C LEU A 30 -18.97 4.05 -0.81
N PHE A 31 -17.96 3.21 -0.73
CA PHE A 31 -17.87 2.03 -1.58
C PHE A 31 -18.30 0.74 -0.88
N GLN A 32 -18.74 0.84 0.37
CA GLN A 32 -19.26 -0.27 1.15
C GLN A 32 -18.27 -1.45 1.20
N ILE A 33 -17.02 -1.14 1.53
CA ILE A 33 -15.95 -2.13 1.70
C ILE A 33 -15.22 -1.86 3.01
N ASP A 34 -14.56 -2.87 3.54
CA ASP A 34 -13.74 -2.71 4.74
C ASP A 34 -12.35 -2.16 4.39
N GLY A 35 -11.59 -1.80 5.43
CA GLY A 35 -10.27 -1.22 5.25
C GLY A 35 -9.28 -2.14 4.56
N ARG A 36 -9.38 -3.43 4.82
CA ARG A 36 -8.49 -4.42 4.19
C ARG A 36 -8.72 -4.49 2.68
N ASN A 37 -9.98 -4.56 2.27
CA ASN A 37 -10.33 -4.58 0.86
C ASN A 37 -9.99 -3.27 0.16
N LEU A 38 -10.20 -2.14 0.86
CA LEU A 38 -9.80 -0.84 0.32
C LEU A 38 -8.29 -0.82 0.05
N ARG A 39 -7.46 -1.22 1.03
CA ARG A 39 -6.01 -1.25 0.85
C ARG A 39 -5.59 -2.14 -0.31
N ARG A 40 -6.23 -3.30 -0.47
CA ARG A 40 -5.94 -4.20 -1.60
C ARG A 40 -6.22 -3.52 -2.92
N LYS A 41 -7.33 -2.83 -3.04
CA LYS A 41 -7.71 -2.15 -4.29
C LYS A 41 -6.79 -0.98 -4.58
N ILE A 42 -6.42 -0.21 -3.57
CA ILE A 42 -5.46 0.88 -3.72
C ILE A 42 -4.10 0.34 -4.20
N ASN A 43 -3.62 -0.73 -3.58
CA ASN A 43 -2.36 -1.33 -3.98
C ASN A 43 -2.40 -1.86 -5.41
N ARG A 44 -3.52 -2.44 -5.81
CA ARG A 44 -3.69 -2.93 -7.18
C ARG A 44 -3.66 -1.80 -8.18
N LEU A 45 -4.35 -0.70 -7.88
CA LEU A 45 -4.32 0.50 -8.73
C LEU A 45 -2.89 1.03 -8.87
N ARG A 46 -2.15 1.09 -7.77
CA ARG A 46 -0.75 1.53 -7.81
C ARG A 46 0.12 0.62 -8.67
N GLN A 47 -0.09 -0.69 -8.59
CA GLN A 47 0.63 -1.65 -9.43
C GLN A 47 0.32 -1.46 -10.90
N GLU A 48 -0.85 -0.96 -11.23
CA GLU A 48 -1.27 -0.67 -12.60
C GLU A 48 -0.80 0.71 -13.07
N GLY A 49 -0.07 1.43 -12.24
CA GLY A 49 0.47 2.74 -12.60
C GLY A 49 -0.46 3.91 -12.29
N VAL A 50 -1.56 3.69 -11.58
CA VAL A 50 -2.47 4.77 -11.17
C VAL A 50 -1.87 5.48 -9.97
N PRO A 51 -1.63 6.81 -10.04
CA PRO A 51 -0.89 7.52 -8.99
C PRO A 51 -1.78 7.88 -7.80
N ILE A 52 -2.15 6.88 -7.02
CA ILE A 52 -2.88 7.08 -5.77
C ILE A 52 -1.88 7.36 -4.66
N CYS A 53 -1.94 8.56 -4.11
CA CYS A 53 -1.10 9.00 -3.01
C CYS A 53 -1.82 8.81 -1.69
N SER A 54 -1.05 8.83 -0.62
CA SER A 54 -1.61 8.73 0.72
C SER A 54 -0.78 9.54 1.71
N ASP A 55 -1.46 10.05 2.72
CA ASP A 55 -0.84 10.50 3.96
C ASP A 55 -1.21 9.48 5.06
N ASN A 56 -1.26 9.88 6.33
CA ASN A 56 -1.47 8.91 7.42
C ASN A 56 -2.76 8.10 7.28
N THR A 57 -3.88 8.76 6.98
CA THR A 57 -5.20 8.11 6.99
C THR A 57 -6.04 8.46 5.79
N SER A 58 -5.50 9.19 4.84
CA SER A 58 -6.26 9.71 3.71
C SER A 58 -5.60 9.34 2.38
N TYR A 59 -6.40 9.32 1.33
CA TYR A 59 -5.96 9.05 -0.02
C TYR A 59 -6.30 10.21 -0.93
N PHE A 60 -5.54 10.37 -2.00
CA PHE A 60 -5.82 11.36 -3.03
C PHE A 60 -5.14 10.94 -4.34
N TYR A 61 -5.66 11.45 -5.45
CA TYR A 61 -5.03 11.27 -6.76
C TYR A 61 -3.93 12.32 -6.90
N ALA A 62 -2.77 11.95 -7.38
CA ALA A 62 -1.64 12.88 -7.49
C ALA A 62 -1.94 14.03 -8.43
N GLU A 63 -1.61 15.23 -7.99
CA GLU A 63 -1.62 16.44 -8.82
C GLU A 63 -0.22 16.77 -9.31
N THR A 64 0.80 16.46 -8.49
CA THR A 64 2.19 16.81 -8.78
C THR A 64 3.10 15.59 -8.62
N GLN A 65 4.25 15.64 -9.29
CA GLN A 65 5.28 14.61 -9.13
C GLN A 65 5.82 14.57 -7.70
N LYS A 66 5.88 15.73 -7.04
CA LYS A 66 6.31 15.77 -5.64
C LYS A 66 5.43 14.93 -4.74
N GLU A 67 4.13 14.98 -4.94
CA GLU A 67 3.18 14.17 -4.16
C GLU A 67 3.42 12.68 -4.37
N VAL A 68 3.68 12.27 -5.60
CA VAL A 68 4.04 10.88 -5.90
C VAL A 68 5.32 10.50 -5.17
N ASN A 69 6.35 11.34 -5.27
CA ASN A 69 7.64 11.09 -4.64
C ASN A 69 7.54 10.98 -3.12
N ASP A 70 6.75 11.84 -2.50
CA ASP A 70 6.52 11.81 -1.05
C ASP A 70 5.85 10.50 -0.63
N THR A 71 4.87 10.04 -1.41
CA THR A 71 4.20 8.78 -1.14
C THR A 71 5.15 7.60 -1.31
N VAL A 72 5.96 7.60 -2.35
CA VAL A 72 6.98 6.55 -2.57
C VAL A 72 7.95 6.51 -1.39
N PHE A 73 8.41 7.66 -0.93
CA PHE A 73 9.30 7.74 0.22
C PHE A 73 8.68 7.11 1.47
N ARG A 74 7.42 7.43 1.75
CA ARG A 74 6.71 6.87 2.90
C ARG A 74 6.55 5.35 2.79
N LEU A 75 6.21 4.86 1.60
CA LEU A 75 6.06 3.42 1.38
C LEU A 75 7.40 2.70 1.56
N ASN A 76 8.49 3.31 1.11
CA ASN A 76 9.83 2.77 1.31
C ASN A 76 10.20 2.71 2.80
N GLU A 77 9.87 3.74 3.57
CA GLU A 77 10.12 3.72 5.01
C GLU A 77 9.34 2.62 5.72
N LEU A 78 8.07 2.44 5.36
CA LEU A 78 7.25 1.36 5.92
C LEU A 78 7.85 -0.01 5.57
N SER A 79 8.27 -0.19 4.33
CA SER A 79 8.92 -1.43 3.89
C SER A 79 10.20 -1.70 4.68
N THR A 80 11.01 -0.67 4.90
CA THR A 80 12.24 -0.79 5.67
C THR A 80 11.96 -1.22 7.12
N LYS A 81 10.95 -0.62 7.75
CA LYS A 81 10.55 -0.99 9.12
C LYS A 81 10.09 -2.44 9.20
N ILE A 82 9.32 -2.88 8.23
CA ILE A 82 8.85 -4.27 8.15
C ILE A 82 10.04 -5.20 8.00
N CYS A 83 11.00 -4.89 7.13
CA CYS A 83 12.20 -5.68 6.93
C CYS A 83 13.05 -5.76 8.20
N ARG A 84 13.21 -4.65 8.91
CA ARG A 84 13.96 -4.63 10.17
C ARG A 84 13.30 -5.49 11.23
N ALA A 85 11.98 -5.44 11.35
CA ALA A 85 11.25 -6.28 12.28
C ALA A 85 11.41 -7.76 11.95
N LYS A 86 11.30 -8.08 10.66
CA LYS A 86 11.51 -9.45 10.18
C LYS A 86 12.92 -9.94 10.51
N ASP A 87 13.92 -9.12 10.21
CA ASP A 87 15.31 -9.47 10.44
C ASP A 87 15.60 -9.66 11.92
N GLY A 88 15.02 -8.83 12.78
CA GLY A 88 15.14 -8.96 14.21
C GLY A 88 14.55 -10.27 14.72
N LEU A 89 13.39 -10.66 14.22
CA LEU A 89 12.76 -11.93 14.58
C LEU A 89 13.57 -13.13 14.11
N ILE A 90 14.12 -13.05 12.90
CA ILE A 90 14.97 -14.10 12.35
C ILE A 90 16.23 -14.25 13.22
N SER A 91 16.86 -13.14 13.61
CA SER A 91 18.06 -13.17 14.46
C SER A 91 17.77 -13.80 15.81
N TYR A 92 16.64 -13.45 16.44
CA TYR A 92 16.23 -14.03 17.72
C TYR A 92 16.02 -15.53 17.60
N GLY A 93 15.34 -15.96 16.55
CA GLY A 93 15.04 -17.37 16.30
C GLY A 93 16.16 -18.11 15.59
N ASN A 94 17.38 -17.60 15.60
CA ASN A 94 18.52 -18.16 14.88
C ASN A 94 18.63 -19.67 15.12
N GLY A 95 18.65 -20.42 14.02
CA GLY A 95 18.73 -21.87 14.08
C GLY A 95 17.39 -22.59 14.20
N GLN A 96 16.31 -21.87 14.34
CA GLN A 96 14.96 -22.46 14.43
C GLN A 96 14.46 -22.82 13.05
N THR A 97 14.02 -24.06 12.88
CA THR A 97 13.54 -24.57 11.61
C THR A 97 12.34 -23.77 11.08
N ILE A 98 11.41 -23.43 11.95
CA ILE A 98 10.21 -22.67 11.58
C ILE A 98 10.60 -21.30 10.98
N VAL A 99 11.57 -20.64 11.58
CA VAL A 99 12.04 -19.35 11.10
C VAL A 99 12.64 -19.49 9.71
N LEU A 100 13.43 -20.54 9.49
CA LEU A 100 14.03 -20.81 8.18
C LEU A 100 12.96 -21.05 7.11
N GLU A 101 11.91 -21.81 7.45
CA GLU A 101 10.81 -22.07 6.52
C GLU A 101 10.11 -20.76 6.12
N ILE A 102 9.84 -19.88 7.07
CA ILE A 102 9.22 -18.59 6.78
C ILE A 102 10.11 -17.77 5.86
N THR A 103 11.41 -17.76 6.10
CA THR A 103 12.37 -17.05 5.28
C THR A 103 12.38 -17.58 3.84
N ILE A 104 12.36 -18.89 3.66
CA ILE A 104 12.30 -19.52 2.34
C ILE A 104 11.04 -19.10 1.60
N ARG A 105 9.88 -19.13 2.26
CA ARG A 105 8.62 -18.72 1.65
C ARG A 105 8.66 -17.28 1.18
N VAL A 106 9.21 -16.39 1.98
CA VAL A 106 9.34 -14.97 1.61
C VAL A 106 10.21 -14.82 0.37
N LYS A 107 11.31 -15.56 0.30
CA LYS A 107 12.19 -15.52 -0.87
C LYS A 107 11.47 -16.02 -2.13
N GLU A 108 10.72 -17.10 -2.02
CA GLU A 108 9.97 -17.66 -3.15
C GLU A 108 8.97 -16.66 -3.68
N VAL A 109 8.22 -16.01 -2.78
CA VAL A 109 7.28 -14.95 -3.16
C VAL A 109 8.00 -13.79 -3.82
N GLY A 110 9.14 -13.37 -3.28
CA GLY A 110 9.95 -12.30 -3.86
C GLY A 110 10.45 -12.65 -5.25
N MET A 111 10.91 -13.88 -5.45
CA MET A 111 11.37 -14.33 -6.76
C MET A 111 10.23 -14.34 -7.78
N ASN A 112 9.04 -14.73 -7.37
CA ASN A 112 7.88 -14.74 -8.25
C ASN A 112 7.41 -13.34 -8.62
N ALA A 113 7.69 -12.37 -7.79
CA ALA A 113 7.33 -10.98 -8.03
C ALA A 113 8.28 -10.28 -9.01
N GLU A 114 9.44 -10.84 -9.18
CA GLU A 114 10.43 -10.34 -10.14
C GLU A 114 10.12 -10.78 -11.56
#